data_42a2ca07b7e7d6b835c38fa0c89b927b
#
_entry.id   42a2ca07b7e7d6b835c38fa0c89b927b
#
_cell.length_a   1.000
_cell.length_b   1.000
_cell.length_c   1.000
_cell.angle_alpha   90.00
_cell.angle_beta   90.00
_cell.angle_gamma   90.00
#
_symmetry.space_group_name_H-M   'P 1'
#
loop_
_entity.id
_entity.type
_entity.pdbx_description
1 polymer ?
#
loop_
_entity_poly.entity_id
_entity_poly.type
_entity_poly.pdbx_seq_one_letter_code
_entity_poly.pdbx_strand_id
1 'polypeptide(L)'
;MKANTKKLLAMGLSVVLAVGCLTGCGGDSKSSSTSGDTAKTGDEGGSSSSKKTFDDLGGMSIKIGDWYTSEDAGETDYAKATESYRKDIMDKYNFKINRESAYSYTDQQETYVNGVMSNSPSCQLFYLYQEMVSAPLMKGLMYDLKTLPEFDFTEEKWNQTVVELMSIGNGIWGMSPENEPRGGVFFNKRMLKEAGISDEEPYDLQRDGKWTWSKFEEYCKKLTVDADGDGKTDQYALASFSKYYLPMCAANNNATFVSRDKDGSYQNATGSKEFLEAMNWGMSLMDKGYAKTRRSCMGLV
;
A
#
# COMPACT_ATOMS: atom_id res chain seq x y z
N MET A 1 26.32 6.70 51.98
CA MET A 1 27.72 6.29 51.70
C MET A 1 27.99 6.32 50.21
N LYS A 2 28.86 7.23 49.83
CA LYS A 2 29.78 7.35 48.70
C LYS A 2 29.33 6.92 47.28
N ALA A 3 29.23 7.94 46.48
CA ALA A 3 29.28 7.96 45.02
C ALA A 3 30.54 7.30 44.44
N ASN A 4 30.43 6.75 43.23
CA ASN A 4 31.57 6.70 42.33
C ASN A 4 31.13 6.90 40.87
N THR A 5 31.47 8.06 40.43
CA THR A 5 31.48 8.57 39.07
C THR A 5 32.61 7.93 38.27
N LYS A 6 32.38 7.32 37.12
CA LYS A 6 33.42 7.11 36.15
C LYS A 6 33.03 7.74 34.82
N LYS A 7 33.72 8.83 34.53
CA LYS A 7 33.83 9.50 33.24
C LYS A 7 34.56 8.58 32.27
N LEU A 8 34.05 8.40 31.07
CA LEU A 8 34.79 7.86 29.91
C LEU A 8 34.85 8.94 28.85
N LEU A 9 36.07 9.25 28.48
CA LEU A 9 36.48 10.22 27.46
C LEU A 9 35.97 9.84 26.07
N ALA A 10 35.48 10.83 25.36
CA ALA A 10 35.33 10.80 23.92
C ALA A 10 36.68 11.12 23.28
N MET A 11 37.22 10.19 22.51
CA MET A 11 38.30 10.45 21.55
C MET A 11 37.69 10.73 20.17
N GLY A 12 37.88 11.95 19.72
CA GLY A 12 37.61 12.37 18.37
C GLY A 12 38.65 11.79 17.40
N LEU A 13 38.15 11.23 16.32
CA LEU A 13 39.00 10.89 15.16
C LEU A 13 38.60 11.79 14.00
N SER A 14 39.36 12.84 13.81
CA SER A 14 39.27 13.73 12.64
C SER A 14 40.00 13.09 11.46
N VAL A 15 39.24 12.70 10.43
CA VAL A 15 39.86 12.33 9.14
C VAL A 15 39.76 13.52 8.21
N VAL A 16 40.91 14.09 7.93
CA VAL A 16 41.12 15.11 6.91
C VAL A 16 41.17 14.40 5.54
N LEU A 17 40.23 14.68 4.68
CA LEU A 17 40.29 14.30 3.27
C LEU A 17 40.83 15.45 2.43
N ALA A 18 42.01 15.24 1.92
CA ALA A 18 42.69 16.14 1.02
C ALA A 18 41.99 16.19 -0.38
N VAL A 19 41.73 17.41 -0.80
CA VAL A 19 41.26 17.74 -2.16
C VAL A 19 42.42 17.63 -3.11
N GLY A 20 42.37 16.69 -4.06
CA GLY A 20 43.26 16.61 -5.20
C GLY A 20 42.62 17.22 -6.43
N CYS A 21 43.01 18.44 -6.76
CA CYS A 21 42.73 19.04 -8.07
C CYS A 21 43.64 18.43 -9.10
N LEU A 22 43.08 17.86 -10.17
CA LEU A 22 43.81 17.60 -11.39
C LEU A 22 43.14 18.36 -12.53
N THR A 23 43.83 19.46 -12.88
CA THR A 23 43.67 20.20 -14.12
C THR A 23 44.30 19.41 -15.27
N GLY A 24 43.54 19.21 -16.31
CA GLY A 24 44.03 18.66 -17.58
C GLY A 24 43.55 19.53 -18.72
N CYS A 25 44.48 20.25 -19.26
CA CYS A 25 44.38 21.23 -20.32
C CYS A 25 44.39 20.59 -21.71
N GLY A 26 43.72 21.21 -22.68
CA GLY A 26 44.30 21.33 -24.00
C GLY A 26 43.48 20.90 -25.19
N GLY A 27 43.21 21.84 -26.09
CA GLY A 27 42.95 21.54 -27.48
C GLY A 27 42.03 22.51 -28.21
N ASP A 28 42.59 23.62 -28.66
CA ASP A 28 42.03 24.60 -29.61
C ASP A 28 41.64 24.00 -30.96
N SER A 29 40.59 24.54 -31.62
CA SER A 29 40.73 25.21 -32.93
C SER A 29 39.40 25.72 -33.49
N LYS A 30 39.25 27.02 -33.54
CA LYS A 30 38.90 27.96 -34.64
C LYS A 30 37.75 27.59 -35.55
N SER A 31 36.72 28.40 -35.53
CA SER A 31 36.41 29.68 -36.19
C SER A 31 35.83 29.52 -37.60
N SER A 32 34.65 30.07 -37.83
CA SER A 32 34.35 31.24 -38.68
C SER A 32 32.84 31.49 -38.77
N SER A 33 32.44 32.60 -38.33
CA SER A 33 31.64 33.70 -38.86
C SER A 33 30.90 33.46 -40.19
N THR A 34 29.60 33.79 -40.25
CA THR A 34 29.11 34.99 -40.90
C THR A 34 27.57 35.10 -40.80
N SER A 35 27.15 36.21 -40.30
CA SER A 35 25.98 37.07 -40.41
C SER A 35 24.88 36.76 -41.42
N GLY A 36 23.67 37.15 -41.05
CA GLY A 36 22.61 37.59 -41.98
C GLY A 36 21.21 37.40 -41.46
N ASP A 37 20.72 38.28 -40.67
CA ASP A 37 19.58 39.17 -40.76
C ASP A 37 18.18 38.60 -41.12
N THR A 38 17.25 39.09 -40.35
CA THR A 38 15.90 39.58 -40.54
C THR A 38 14.77 38.73 -39.96
N ALA A 39 14.11 39.46 -39.07
CA ALA A 39 12.86 39.20 -38.39
C ALA A 39 11.68 38.83 -39.29
N LYS A 40 10.77 37.98 -38.76
CA LYS A 40 9.32 38.28 -38.68
C LYS A 40 8.59 37.44 -37.65
N THR A 41 7.93 38.14 -36.79
CA THR A 41 6.81 37.82 -35.94
C THR A 41 5.82 36.82 -36.54
N GLY A 42 5.36 35.90 -35.69
CA GLY A 42 4.20 35.04 -35.92
C GLY A 42 3.95 34.15 -34.71
N ASP A 43 3.05 34.61 -33.90
CA ASP A 43 2.40 34.05 -32.76
C ASP A 43 1.76 32.70 -33.11
N GLU A 44 1.88 31.72 -32.22
CA GLU A 44 0.85 30.83 -31.71
C GLU A 44 1.50 29.68 -30.97
N GLY A 45 1.34 29.72 -29.64
CA GLY A 45 1.77 28.68 -28.75
C GLY A 45 0.87 27.43 -28.86
N GLY A 46 1.38 26.44 -29.54
CA GLY A 46 0.90 25.08 -29.46
C GLY A 46 1.91 24.25 -28.69
N SER A 47 1.69 24.07 -27.40
CA SER A 47 2.44 23.06 -26.64
C SER A 47 2.00 21.69 -27.13
N SER A 48 2.59 21.24 -28.21
CA SER A 48 2.55 19.86 -28.67
C SER A 48 3.45 19.06 -27.76
N SER A 49 2.90 18.47 -26.70
CA SER A 49 3.55 17.38 -26.00
C SER A 49 3.68 16.22 -27.01
N SER A 50 4.85 16.10 -27.63
CA SER A 50 5.18 14.95 -28.44
C SER A 50 5.19 13.73 -27.53
N LYS A 51 4.10 12.94 -27.54
CA LYS A 51 4.12 11.58 -27.00
C LYS A 51 5.31 10.87 -27.61
N LYS A 52 6.31 10.53 -26.83
CA LYS A 52 7.38 9.64 -27.25
C LYS A 52 6.72 8.31 -27.60
N THR A 53 6.64 7.97 -28.87
CA THR A 53 6.27 6.63 -29.31
C THR A 53 7.48 5.74 -29.09
N PHE A 54 7.42 4.87 -28.10
CA PHE A 54 8.38 3.80 -27.91
C PHE A 54 7.99 2.66 -28.85
N ASP A 55 8.53 2.63 -30.03
CA ASP A 55 8.15 1.62 -31.02
C ASP A 55 8.86 0.28 -30.78
N ASP A 56 10.03 0.26 -30.15
CA ASP A 56 10.80 -0.93 -29.80
C ASP A 56 11.68 -0.69 -28.57
N LEU A 57 11.54 -1.53 -27.55
CA LEU A 57 12.34 -1.48 -26.34
C LEU A 57 13.59 -2.38 -26.38
N GLY A 58 13.94 -2.92 -27.59
CA GLY A 58 15.20 -3.62 -27.82
C GLY A 58 15.39 -4.92 -27.06
N GLY A 59 14.31 -5.60 -26.70
CA GLY A 59 14.36 -6.81 -25.88
C GLY A 59 14.64 -6.55 -24.40
N MET A 60 14.42 -5.33 -23.90
CA MET A 60 14.60 -4.96 -22.50
C MET A 60 13.87 -5.94 -21.56
N SER A 61 14.51 -6.31 -20.47
CA SER A 61 13.90 -7.11 -19.41
C SER A 61 13.57 -6.23 -18.20
N ILE A 62 12.30 -6.10 -17.88
CA ILE A 62 11.80 -5.36 -16.73
C ILE A 62 11.54 -6.36 -15.61
N LYS A 63 12.23 -6.19 -14.49
CA LYS A 63 12.04 -7.00 -13.30
C LYS A 63 11.03 -6.33 -12.36
N ILE A 64 10.02 -7.08 -11.97
CA ILE A 64 9.05 -6.68 -10.95
C ILE A 64 9.28 -7.54 -9.73
N GLY A 65 9.68 -6.92 -8.63
CA GLY A 65 9.87 -7.58 -7.35
C GLY A 65 8.56 -7.68 -6.59
N ASP A 66 8.28 -8.88 -6.09
CA ASP A 66 7.14 -9.18 -5.25
C ASP A 66 7.57 -10.10 -4.10
N TRP A 67 6.77 -10.22 -3.06
CA TRP A 67 6.96 -11.21 -2.00
C TRP A 67 6.39 -12.57 -2.38
N TYR A 68 5.47 -12.58 -3.32
CA TYR A 68 4.80 -13.77 -3.81
C TYR A 68 4.64 -13.71 -5.33
N THR A 69 5.05 -14.77 -5.98
CA THR A 69 4.79 -14.96 -7.41
C THR A 69 3.89 -16.18 -7.57
N SER A 70 2.71 -15.99 -8.16
CA SER A 70 1.90 -17.07 -8.68
C SER A 70 2.30 -17.29 -10.13
N GLU A 71 2.78 -18.46 -10.47
CA GLU A 71 3.03 -18.85 -11.87
C GLU A 71 1.72 -19.13 -12.61
N ASP A 72 0.65 -19.45 -11.88
CA ASP A 72 -0.66 -19.71 -12.45
C ASP A 72 -1.41 -18.41 -12.69
N ALA A 73 -1.60 -18.08 -13.96
CA ALA A 73 -2.45 -16.96 -14.39
C ALA A 73 -3.93 -17.11 -13.95
N GLY A 74 -4.26 -18.25 -13.34
CA GLY A 74 -5.63 -18.63 -13.00
C GLY A 74 -6.44 -19.08 -14.22
N GLU A 75 -7.50 -19.84 -13.96
CA GLU A 75 -8.35 -20.38 -15.01
C GLU A 75 -9.51 -19.45 -15.41
N THR A 76 -9.66 -18.32 -14.74
CA THR A 76 -10.74 -17.37 -15.03
C THR A 76 -10.56 -16.68 -16.39
N ASP A 77 -11.65 -16.32 -17.04
CA ASP A 77 -11.60 -15.59 -18.31
C ASP A 77 -10.89 -14.25 -18.17
N TYR A 78 -11.02 -13.59 -17.02
CA TYR A 78 -10.30 -12.36 -16.70
C TYR A 78 -8.78 -12.59 -16.64
N ALA A 79 -8.33 -13.65 -15.96
CA ALA A 79 -6.91 -13.97 -15.86
C ALA A 79 -6.30 -14.28 -17.23
N LYS A 80 -7.01 -15.06 -18.06
CA LYS A 80 -6.61 -15.37 -19.44
C LYS A 80 -6.53 -14.13 -20.31
N ALA A 81 -7.53 -13.24 -20.22
CA ALA A 81 -7.54 -11.99 -20.97
C ALA A 81 -6.38 -11.06 -20.56
N THR A 82 -6.09 -10.97 -19.26
CA THR A 82 -4.97 -10.17 -18.71
C THR A 82 -3.63 -10.72 -19.21
N GLU A 83 -3.44 -12.03 -19.22
CA GLU A 83 -2.21 -12.66 -19.71
C GLU A 83 -2.02 -12.47 -21.21
N SER A 84 -3.09 -12.65 -21.98
CA SER A 84 -3.08 -12.38 -23.42
C SER A 84 -2.70 -10.94 -23.72
N TYR A 85 -3.34 -9.99 -23.05
CA TYR A 85 -3.02 -8.56 -23.19
C TYR A 85 -1.57 -8.25 -22.83
N ARG A 86 -1.07 -8.81 -21.73
CA ARG A 86 0.34 -8.65 -21.31
C ARG A 86 1.30 -9.15 -22.37
N LYS A 87 1.02 -10.33 -22.95
CA LYS A 87 1.82 -10.89 -24.02
C LYS A 87 1.81 -10.01 -25.26
N ASP A 88 0.64 -9.54 -25.67
CA ASP A 88 0.50 -8.67 -26.84
C ASP A 88 1.30 -7.36 -26.69
N ILE A 89 1.31 -6.78 -25.50
CA ILE A 89 2.10 -5.58 -25.19
C ILE A 89 3.59 -5.87 -25.23
N MET A 90 4.03 -6.98 -24.63
CA MET A 90 5.46 -7.38 -24.66
C MET A 90 5.95 -7.63 -26.07
N ASP A 91 5.15 -8.33 -26.89
CA ASP A 91 5.47 -8.62 -28.30
C ASP A 91 5.48 -7.33 -29.13
N LYS A 92 4.48 -6.46 -28.94
CA LYS A 92 4.34 -5.19 -29.67
C LYS A 92 5.51 -4.23 -29.46
N TYR A 93 6.02 -4.14 -28.23
CA TYR A 93 7.06 -3.19 -27.85
C TYR A 93 8.42 -3.87 -27.65
N ASN A 94 8.54 -5.15 -27.95
CA ASN A 94 9.77 -5.95 -27.87
C ASN A 94 10.44 -5.81 -26.49
N PHE A 95 9.77 -6.25 -25.43
CA PHE A 95 10.31 -6.31 -24.08
C PHE A 95 9.79 -7.53 -23.32
N LYS A 96 10.35 -7.79 -22.15
CA LYS A 96 9.94 -8.88 -21.26
C LYS A 96 9.65 -8.37 -19.87
N ILE A 97 8.63 -8.93 -19.22
CA ILE A 97 8.34 -8.71 -17.80
C ILE A 97 8.71 -9.99 -17.06
N ASN A 98 9.61 -9.86 -16.08
CA ASN A 98 9.96 -10.93 -15.16
C ASN A 98 9.46 -10.57 -13.77
N ARG A 99 8.50 -11.34 -13.24
CA ARG A 99 8.11 -11.24 -11.84
C ARG A 99 9.00 -12.17 -11.03
N GLU A 100 9.61 -11.63 -10.00
CA GLU A 100 10.55 -12.35 -9.16
C GLU A 100 10.10 -12.27 -7.69
N SER A 101 10.17 -13.38 -6.97
CA SER A 101 10.06 -13.38 -5.51
C SER A 101 11.34 -12.79 -4.95
N ALA A 102 11.42 -11.46 -4.95
CA ALA A 102 12.64 -10.72 -4.65
C ALA A 102 12.91 -10.56 -3.15
N TYR A 103 11.89 -10.82 -2.30
CA TYR A 103 11.95 -10.66 -0.86
C TYR A 103 10.85 -11.48 -0.17
N SER A 104 11.01 -11.77 1.11
CA SER A 104 9.92 -12.32 1.92
C SER A 104 8.91 -11.23 2.30
N TYR A 105 7.73 -11.62 2.75
CA TYR A 105 6.71 -10.66 3.21
C TYR A 105 7.25 -9.69 4.28
N THR A 106 8.11 -10.17 5.18
CA THR A 106 8.66 -9.37 6.28
C THR A 106 9.82 -8.47 5.85
N ASP A 107 10.54 -8.81 4.79
CA ASP A 107 11.78 -8.16 4.40
C ASP A 107 11.61 -7.12 3.28
N GLN A 108 10.39 -6.92 2.79
CA GLN A 108 10.07 -6.01 1.68
C GLN A 108 10.67 -4.62 1.87
N GLN A 109 10.38 -4.02 3.02
CA GLN A 109 10.81 -2.65 3.32
C GLN A 109 12.33 -2.54 3.37
N GLU A 110 12.99 -3.49 4.03
CA GLU A 110 14.45 -3.49 4.17
C GLU A 110 15.12 -3.70 2.82
N THR A 111 14.68 -4.67 2.04
CA THR A 111 15.21 -4.96 0.70
C THR A 111 15.06 -3.77 -0.23
N TYR A 112 13.89 -3.14 -0.24
CA TYR A 112 13.64 -1.94 -1.04
C TYR A 112 14.54 -0.78 -0.61
N VAL A 113 14.55 -0.43 0.68
CA VAL A 113 15.31 0.70 1.22
C VAL A 113 16.80 0.52 0.96
N ASN A 114 17.34 -0.66 1.27
CA ASN A 114 18.77 -0.93 1.09
C ASN A 114 19.17 -0.91 -0.40
N GLY A 115 18.35 -1.48 -1.28
CA GLY A 115 18.58 -1.46 -2.71
C GLY A 115 18.61 -0.06 -3.30
N VAL A 116 17.66 0.78 -2.94
CA VAL A 116 17.59 2.17 -3.41
C VAL A 116 18.72 3.01 -2.84
N MET A 117 19.00 2.90 -1.54
CA MET A 117 20.08 3.66 -0.89
C MET A 117 21.48 3.29 -1.39
N SER A 118 21.70 2.03 -1.76
CA SER A 118 22.96 1.57 -2.36
C SER A 118 23.06 1.84 -3.86
N ASN A 119 22.04 2.45 -4.46
CA ASN A 119 21.91 2.64 -5.91
C ASN A 119 22.04 1.32 -6.71
N SER A 120 21.59 0.24 -6.11
CA SER A 120 21.62 -1.12 -6.68
C SER A 120 20.33 -1.88 -6.33
N PRO A 121 19.15 -1.39 -6.75
CA PRO A 121 17.90 -2.09 -6.51
C PRO A 121 17.87 -3.40 -7.29
N SER A 122 17.34 -4.46 -6.69
CA SER A 122 17.21 -5.78 -7.31
C SER A 122 16.22 -5.80 -8.48
N CYS A 123 15.27 -4.90 -8.47
CA CYS A 123 14.20 -4.79 -9.46
C CYS A 123 13.97 -3.34 -9.87
N GLN A 124 13.38 -3.12 -11.04
CA GLN A 124 12.99 -1.78 -11.51
C GLN A 124 11.65 -1.34 -10.92
N LEU A 125 10.74 -2.28 -10.70
CA LEU A 125 9.43 -2.05 -10.09
C LEU A 125 9.27 -2.94 -8.89
N PHE A 126 8.55 -2.45 -7.87
CA PHE A 126 8.32 -3.18 -6.63
C PHE A 126 6.84 -3.15 -6.29
N TYR A 127 6.25 -4.34 -6.05
CA TYR A 127 5.00 -4.45 -5.33
C TYR A 127 5.30 -4.30 -3.83
N LEU A 128 4.85 -3.20 -3.24
CA LEU A 128 5.01 -2.97 -1.81
C LEU A 128 3.66 -3.14 -1.11
N TYR A 129 3.68 -3.91 -0.03
CA TYR A 129 2.50 -4.02 0.81
C TYR A 129 2.23 -2.69 1.53
N GLN A 130 0.97 -2.34 1.70
CA GLN A 130 0.57 -1.04 2.27
C GLN A 130 1.26 -0.70 3.59
N GLU A 131 1.53 -1.70 4.43
CA GLU A 131 2.21 -1.52 5.72
C GLU A 131 3.70 -1.18 5.57
N MET A 132 4.28 -1.43 4.41
CA MET A 132 5.72 -1.25 4.14
C MET A 132 6.05 0.04 3.37
N VAL A 133 5.03 0.80 2.99
CA VAL A 133 5.20 1.98 2.11
C VAL A 133 5.65 3.23 2.87
N SER A 134 5.23 3.40 4.12
CA SER A 134 5.41 4.67 4.85
C SER A 134 6.88 5.08 5.02
N ALA A 135 7.76 4.15 5.37
CA ALA A 135 9.15 4.49 5.61
C ALA A 135 9.93 4.89 4.34
N PRO A 136 9.86 4.16 3.21
CA PRO A 136 10.50 4.60 1.97
C PRO A 136 9.88 5.90 1.45
N LEU A 137 8.60 6.11 1.60
CA LEU A 137 7.92 7.34 1.20
C LEU A 137 8.43 8.55 1.98
N MET A 138 8.47 8.45 3.32
CA MET A 138 8.95 9.54 4.20
C MET A 138 10.44 9.83 4.05
N LYS A 139 11.21 8.87 3.59
CA LYS A 139 12.65 9.04 3.31
C LYS A 139 12.94 9.56 1.89
N GLY A 140 11.92 9.80 1.06
CA GLY A 140 12.10 10.27 -0.32
C GLY A 140 12.77 9.24 -1.23
N LEU A 141 12.60 7.96 -0.97
CA LEU A 141 13.22 6.87 -1.72
C LEU A 141 12.36 6.35 -2.87
N MET A 142 11.21 6.97 -3.11
CA MET A 142 10.30 6.61 -4.20
C MET A 142 10.44 7.60 -5.35
N TYR A 143 10.11 7.13 -6.55
CA TYR A 143 10.10 7.97 -7.75
C TYR A 143 8.79 8.74 -7.86
N ASP A 144 8.85 10.03 -8.20
CA ASP A 144 7.65 10.84 -8.43
C ASP A 144 7.04 10.52 -9.80
N LEU A 145 5.99 9.71 -9.78
CA LEU A 145 5.27 9.27 -10.98
C LEU A 145 4.56 10.41 -11.71
N LYS A 146 4.28 11.53 -11.03
CA LYS A 146 3.67 12.70 -11.65
C LYS A 146 4.59 13.39 -12.66
N THR A 147 5.90 13.12 -12.59
CA THR A 147 6.87 13.62 -13.56
C THR A 147 6.83 12.89 -14.90
N LEU A 148 6.07 11.79 -14.97
CA LEU A 148 5.90 10.99 -16.18
C LEU A 148 4.62 11.45 -16.91
N PRO A 149 4.74 12.14 -18.07
CA PRO A 149 3.59 12.72 -18.77
C PRO A 149 2.64 11.66 -19.37
N GLU A 150 3.07 10.42 -19.40
CA GLU A 150 2.28 9.27 -19.89
C GLU A 150 1.19 8.84 -18.89
N PHE A 151 1.30 9.25 -17.62
CA PHE A 151 0.32 8.90 -16.60
C PHE A 151 -0.67 10.04 -16.36
N ASP A 152 -1.93 9.77 -16.67
CA ASP A 152 -3.06 10.58 -16.22
C ASP A 152 -3.73 9.86 -15.03
N PHE A 153 -3.43 10.31 -13.82
CA PHE A 153 -3.96 9.73 -12.59
C PHE A 153 -5.43 10.08 -12.31
N THR A 154 -6.07 10.86 -13.18
CA THR A 154 -7.53 11.11 -13.11
C THR A 154 -8.35 10.04 -13.81
N GLU A 155 -7.71 9.15 -14.59
CA GLU A 155 -8.40 8.06 -15.26
C GLU A 155 -8.94 7.02 -14.26
N GLU A 156 -10.13 6.49 -14.53
CA GLU A 156 -10.84 5.50 -13.68
C GLU A 156 -10.08 4.18 -13.47
N LYS A 157 -9.12 3.87 -14.32
CA LYS A 157 -8.28 2.67 -14.18
C LYS A 157 -7.41 2.71 -12.92
N TRP A 158 -7.17 3.88 -12.34
CA TRP A 158 -6.37 4.02 -11.13
C TRP A 158 -7.26 3.98 -9.89
N ASN A 159 -6.83 3.23 -8.88
CA ASN A 159 -7.47 3.26 -7.57
C ASN A 159 -7.26 4.65 -6.94
N GLN A 160 -8.31 5.48 -6.94
CA GLN A 160 -8.24 6.86 -6.49
C GLN A 160 -7.89 6.99 -5.00
N THR A 161 -8.28 6.02 -4.17
CA THR A 161 -7.88 5.99 -2.76
C THR A 161 -6.36 5.82 -2.64
N VAL A 162 -5.76 4.96 -3.46
CA VAL A 162 -4.30 4.80 -3.48
C VAL A 162 -3.62 6.05 -4.02
N VAL A 163 -4.14 6.65 -5.09
CA VAL A 163 -3.61 7.91 -5.63
C VAL A 163 -3.62 9.00 -4.56
N GLU A 164 -4.71 9.15 -3.81
CA GLU A 164 -4.81 10.13 -2.71
C GLU A 164 -3.81 9.84 -1.60
N LEU A 165 -3.73 8.59 -1.12
CA LEU A 165 -2.81 8.19 -0.06
C LEU A 165 -1.34 8.35 -0.45
N MET A 166 -1.02 8.12 -1.73
CA MET A 166 0.34 8.23 -2.25
C MET A 166 0.70 9.63 -2.76
N SER A 167 -0.22 10.58 -2.64
CA SER A 167 0.03 11.99 -3.01
C SER A 167 0.56 12.75 -1.81
N ILE A 168 1.84 13.11 -1.81
CA ILE A 168 2.47 13.93 -0.76
C ILE A 168 3.14 15.14 -1.40
N GLY A 169 2.84 16.32 -0.89
CA GLY A 169 3.26 17.57 -1.52
C GLY A 169 2.64 17.69 -2.91
N ASN A 170 3.47 17.92 -3.90
CA ASN A 170 3.04 18.01 -5.30
C ASN A 170 3.25 16.73 -6.11
N GLY A 171 3.80 15.68 -5.52
CA GLY A 171 4.16 14.42 -6.18
C GLY A 171 3.17 13.29 -5.95
N ILE A 172 3.22 12.26 -6.79
CA ILE A 172 2.51 10.98 -6.66
C ILE A 172 3.56 9.87 -6.64
N TRP A 173 3.66 9.14 -5.53
CA TRP A 173 4.78 8.26 -5.23
C TRP A 173 4.48 6.77 -5.37
N GLY A 174 3.28 6.44 -5.78
CA GLY A 174 2.86 5.05 -6.01
C GLY A 174 1.47 5.00 -6.64
N MET A 175 1.15 3.87 -7.22
CA MET A 175 -0.11 3.64 -7.92
C MET A 175 -0.59 2.21 -7.74
N SER A 176 -1.89 1.98 -7.89
CA SER A 176 -2.48 0.67 -8.04
C SER A 176 -3.65 0.72 -9.00
N PRO A 177 -3.74 -0.18 -9.96
CA PRO A 177 -4.93 -0.37 -10.78
C PRO A 177 -5.98 -1.24 -10.07
N GLU A 178 -5.60 -1.88 -8.96
CA GLU A 178 -6.48 -2.81 -8.26
C GLU A 178 -7.49 -2.05 -7.38
N ASN A 179 -8.75 -2.44 -7.48
CA ASN A 179 -9.84 -1.91 -6.70
C ASN A 179 -10.65 -3.06 -6.08
N GLU A 180 -9.96 -3.93 -5.35
CA GLU A 180 -10.58 -5.08 -4.71
C GLU A 180 -10.97 -4.78 -3.27
N PRO A 181 -12.18 -5.17 -2.82
CA PRO A 181 -12.53 -5.11 -1.42
C PRO A 181 -11.67 -6.09 -0.62
N ARG A 182 -10.88 -5.58 0.34
CA ARG A 182 -9.93 -6.39 1.13
C ARG A 182 -10.46 -6.81 2.49
N GLY A 183 -11.65 -6.38 2.87
CA GLY A 183 -12.24 -6.71 4.14
C GLY A 183 -13.74 -6.91 4.06
N GLY A 184 -14.27 -7.79 4.91
CA GLY A 184 -15.69 -8.05 5.00
C GLY A 184 -16.02 -8.99 6.14
N VAL A 185 -17.30 -9.23 6.35
CA VAL A 185 -17.80 -10.20 7.31
C VAL A 185 -18.00 -11.54 6.60
N PHE A 186 -17.17 -12.50 6.94
CA PHE A 186 -17.34 -13.88 6.52
C PHE A 186 -18.13 -14.63 7.57
N PHE A 187 -19.10 -15.43 7.17
CA PHE A 187 -19.94 -16.15 8.10
C PHE A 187 -20.14 -17.61 7.71
N ASN A 188 -20.31 -18.45 8.73
CA ASN A 188 -20.58 -19.86 8.56
C ASN A 188 -22.09 -20.11 8.41
N LYS A 189 -22.52 -20.43 7.19
CA LYS A 189 -23.93 -20.66 6.86
C LYS A 189 -24.57 -21.78 7.71
N ARG A 190 -23.80 -22.83 8.07
CA ARG A 190 -24.31 -23.90 8.95
C ARG A 190 -24.65 -23.35 10.32
N MET A 191 -23.76 -22.56 10.93
CA MET A 191 -24.00 -21.98 12.26
C MET A 191 -25.19 -21.03 12.26
N LEU A 192 -25.40 -20.27 11.20
CA LEU A 192 -26.60 -19.43 11.07
C LEU A 192 -27.88 -20.29 11.08
N LYS A 193 -27.93 -21.36 10.29
CA LYS A 193 -29.06 -22.27 10.22
C LYS A 193 -29.34 -22.95 11.56
N GLU A 194 -28.31 -23.40 12.26
CA GLU A 194 -28.42 -24.00 13.60
C GLU A 194 -29.00 -23.01 14.66
N ALA A 195 -28.70 -21.72 14.48
CA ALA A 195 -29.23 -20.62 15.29
C ALA A 195 -30.63 -20.12 14.83
N GLY A 196 -31.23 -20.79 13.84
CA GLY A 196 -32.55 -20.39 13.28
C GLY A 196 -32.49 -19.12 12.42
N ILE A 197 -31.34 -18.79 11.88
CA ILE A 197 -31.13 -17.64 10.99
C ILE A 197 -30.99 -18.15 9.56
N SER A 198 -31.69 -17.55 8.59
CA SER A 198 -31.49 -17.86 7.18
C SER A 198 -30.09 -17.51 6.73
N ASP A 199 -29.46 -18.39 5.98
CA ASP A 199 -28.12 -18.15 5.44
C ASP A 199 -28.08 -17.06 4.34
N GLU A 200 -29.23 -16.59 3.89
CA GLU A 200 -29.37 -15.47 2.96
C GLU A 200 -29.66 -14.13 3.69
N GLU A 201 -30.14 -14.19 4.96
CA GLU A 201 -30.53 -13.00 5.71
C GLU A 201 -29.42 -11.94 5.83
N PRO A 202 -28.12 -12.27 6.04
CA PRO A 202 -27.07 -11.25 6.08
C PRO A 202 -26.94 -10.46 4.77
N TYR A 203 -27.11 -11.12 3.62
CA TYR A 203 -27.07 -10.45 2.31
C TYR A 203 -28.27 -9.53 2.10
N ASP A 204 -29.47 -9.98 2.52
CA ASP A 204 -30.68 -9.19 2.44
C ASP A 204 -30.59 -7.95 3.33
N LEU A 205 -30.11 -8.11 4.55
CA LEU A 205 -29.91 -7.00 5.48
C LEU A 205 -28.86 -5.98 4.94
N GLN A 206 -27.80 -6.46 4.31
CA GLN A 206 -26.80 -5.57 3.68
C GLN A 206 -27.42 -4.82 2.50
N ARG A 207 -28.12 -5.49 1.61
CA ARG A 207 -28.79 -4.89 0.46
C ARG A 207 -29.81 -3.84 0.86
N ASP A 208 -30.56 -4.12 1.94
CA ASP A 208 -31.62 -3.24 2.45
C ASP A 208 -31.08 -2.11 3.34
N GLY A 209 -29.77 -2.00 3.57
CA GLY A 209 -29.16 -1.03 4.47
C GLY A 209 -29.50 -1.27 5.96
N LYS A 210 -29.91 -2.49 6.33
CA LYS A 210 -30.30 -2.90 7.69
C LYS A 210 -29.20 -3.65 8.44
N TRP A 211 -28.04 -3.90 7.82
CA TRP A 211 -26.88 -4.50 8.46
C TRP A 211 -26.18 -3.47 9.35
N THR A 212 -26.66 -3.32 10.56
CA THR A 212 -26.20 -2.34 11.55
C THR A 212 -25.37 -3.00 12.65
N TRP A 213 -24.65 -2.22 13.45
CA TRP A 213 -23.92 -2.70 14.63
C TRP A 213 -24.84 -3.44 15.61
N SER A 214 -26.04 -2.91 15.85
CA SER A 214 -27.02 -3.57 16.73
C SER A 214 -27.45 -4.92 16.17
N LYS A 215 -27.66 -5.01 14.86
CA LYS A 215 -28.02 -6.27 14.20
C LYS A 215 -26.85 -7.26 14.23
N PHE A 216 -25.65 -6.81 14.01
CA PHE A 216 -24.45 -7.62 14.14
C PHE A 216 -24.29 -8.18 15.57
N GLU A 217 -24.51 -7.36 16.57
CA GLU A 217 -24.45 -7.79 17.98
C GLU A 217 -25.56 -8.79 18.32
N GLU A 218 -26.77 -8.63 17.77
CA GLU A 218 -27.85 -9.62 17.90
C GLU A 218 -27.41 -10.99 17.40
N TYR A 219 -26.71 -11.04 16.25
CA TYR A 219 -26.12 -12.27 15.71
C TYR A 219 -25.06 -12.82 16.64
N CYS A 220 -24.16 -11.99 17.13
CA CYS A 220 -23.13 -12.40 18.08
C CYS A 220 -23.73 -13.07 19.31
N LYS A 221 -24.81 -12.50 19.86
CA LYS A 221 -25.51 -13.07 21.01
C LYS A 221 -26.14 -14.43 20.70
N LYS A 222 -26.77 -14.60 19.51
CA LYS A 222 -27.39 -15.86 19.11
C LYS A 222 -26.39 -16.97 18.81
N LEU A 223 -25.22 -16.58 18.29
CA LEU A 223 -24.19 -17.51 17.83
C LEU A 223 -23.17 -17.87 18.92
N THR A 224 -23.22 -17.21 20.07
CA THR A 224 -22.38 -17.54 21.23
C THR A 224 -23.16 -18.50 22.12
N VAL A 225 -22.65 -19.72 22.29
CA VAL A 225 -23.39 -20.83 22.92
C VAL A 225 -22.53 -21.50 23.99
N ASP A 226 -23.12 -21.75 25.14
CA ASP A 226 -22.71 -22.72 26.16
C ASP A 226 -23.60 -23.95 25.93
N ALA A 227 -23.04 -24.99 25.32
CA ALA A 227 -23.82 -26.13 24.84
C ALA A 227 -24.11 -27.17 25.91
N ASP A 228 -23.23 -27.29 26.91
CA ASP A 228 -23.36 -28.26 28.01
C ASP A 228 -23.84 -27.64 29.34
N GLY A 229 -23.94 -26.29 29.40
CA GLY A 229 -24.48 -25.56 30.57
C GLY A 229 -23.47 -25.47 31.72
N ASP A 230 -22.16 -25.64 31.47
CA ASP A 230 -21.13 -25.58 32.50
C ASP A 230 -20.69 -24.13 32.84
N GLY A 231 -21.30 -23.15 32.20
CA GLY A 231 -21.00 -21.74 32.34
C GLY A 231 -19.82 -21.24 31.52
N LYS A 232 -19.27 -22.07 30.64
CA LYS A 232 -18.22 -21.71 29.71
C LYS A 232 -18.76 -21.69 28.28
N THR A 233 -18.23 -20.78 27.49
CA THR A 233 -18.60 -20.68 26.08
C THR A 233 -17.93 -21.76 25.26
N ASP A 234 -18.71 -22.66 24.65
CA ASP A 234 -18.24 -23.68 23.71
C ASP A 234 -18.13 -23.18 22.29
N GLN A 235 -19.04 -22.31 21.90
CA GLN A 235 -19.08 -21.69 20.57
C GLN A 235 -19.04 -20.19 20.67
N TYR A 236 -18.05 -19.58 20.06
CA TYR A 236 -17.91 -18.13 19.95
C TYR A 236 -18.45 -17.63 18.61
N ALA A 237 -19.19 -16.52 18.64
CA ALA A 237 -19.71 -15.90 17.42
C ALA A 237 -18.62 -15.26 16.55
N LEU A 238 -17.59 -14.70 17.19
CA LEU A 238 -16.52 -13.98 16.50
C LEU A 238 -15.20 -14.73 16.58
N ALA A 239 -14.62 -14.96 15.40
CA ALA A 239 -13.21 -15.31 15.23
C ALA A 239 -12.52 -14.14 14.53
N SER A 240 -11.76 -13.33 15.25
CA SER A 240 -11.12 -12.16 14.70
C SER A 240 -9.79 -11.85 15.35
N PHE A 241 -8.89 -11.29 14.54
CA PHE A 241 -7.64 -10.72 15.02
C PHE A 241 -7.86 -9.23 15.31
N SER A 242 -7.57 -8.78 16.52
CA SER A 242 -7.69 -7.37 16.92
C SER A 242 -6.98 -6.40 15.98
N LYS A 243 -5.88 -6.84 15.34
CA LYS A 243 -5.12 -6.07 14.34
C LYS A 243 -5.99 -5.59 13.16
N TYR A 244 -6.95 -6.41 12.70
CA TYR A 244 -7.80 -6.07 11.57
C TYR A 244 -9.21 -5.65 12.00
N TYR A 245 -9.71 -6.24 13.05
CA TYR A 245 -11.07 -6.03 13.52
C TYR A 245 -11.33 -4.60 13.99
N LEU A 246 -10.48 -4.07 14.89
CA LEU A 246 -10.65 -2.71 15.40
C LEU A 246 -10.48 -1.63 14.32
N PRO A 247 -9.50 -1.71 13.41
CA PRO A 247 -9.45 -0.81 12.26
C PRO A 247 -10.70 -0.85 11.38
N MET A 248 -11.29 -2.04 11.17
CA MET A 248 -12.55 -2.15 10.44
C MET A 248 -13.73 -1.50 11.18
N CYS A 249 -13.77 -1.60 12.52
CA CYS A 249 -14.78 -0.88 13.30
C CYS A 249 -14.67 0.63 13.12
N ALA A 250 -13.43 1.19 13.15
CA ALA A 250 -13.19 2.60 12.90
C ALA A 250 -13.65 3.01 11.49
N ALA A 251 -13.23 2.28 10.46
CA ALA A 251 -13.59 2.56 9.08
C ALA A 251 -15.13 2.52 8.86
N ASN A 252 -15.82 1.57 9.47
CA ASN A 252 -17.29 1.47 9.40
C ASN A 252 -18.03 2.62 10.11
N ASN A 253 -17.34 3.38 10.95
CA ASN A 253 -17.88 4.57 11.61
C ASN A 253 -17.31 5.89 11.02
N ASN A 254 -16.82 5.84 9.80
CA ASN A 254 -16.17 6.96 9.11
C ASN A 254 -15.02 7.59 9.93
N ALA A 255 -14.35 6.78 10.74
CA ALA A 255 -13.25 7.20 11.57
C ALA A 255 -11.92 6.68 11.04
N THR A 256 -10.85 7.42 11.28
CA THR A 256 -9.51 7.08 10.87
C THR A 256 -8.53 7.26 12.03
N PHE A 257 -7.39 6.60 11.99
CA PHE A 257 -6.30 6.78 12.94
C PHE A 257 -5.54 8.08 12.71
N VAL A 258 -5.47 8.47 11.45
CA VAL A 258 -4.73 9.66 11.00
C VAL A 258 -5.61 10.41 10.02
N SER A 259 -5.77 11.70 10.22
CA SER A 259 -6.38 12.59 9.24
C SER A 259 -5.30 13.41 8.54
N ARG A 260 -5.65 13.99 7.41
CA ARG A 260 -4.77 14.87 6.65
C ARG A 260 -5.41 16.23 6.52
N ASP A 261 -4.70 17.26 6.94
CA ASP A 261 -5.15 18.65 6.84
C ASP A 261 -5.04 19.18 5.40
N LYS A 262 -5.65 20.34 5.14
CA LYS A 262 -5.65 20.99 3.83
C LYS A 262 -4.26 21.35 3.32
N ASP A 263 -3.30 21.57 4.22
CA ASP A 263 -1.90 21.83 3.91
C ASP A 263 -1.08 20.54 3.69
N GLY A 264 -1.72 19.38 3.82
CA GLY A 264 -1.10 18.07 3.65
C GLY A 264 -0.46 17.51 4.91
N SER A 265 -0.52 18.21 6.05
CA SER A 265 0.03 17.71 7.32
C SER A 265 -0.84 16.60 7.91
N TYR A 266 -0.20 15.66 8.60
CA TYR A 266 -0.88 14.53 9.23
C TYR A 266 -1.18 14.83 10.69
N GLN A 267 -2.41 14.52 11.11
CA GLN A 267 -2.92 14.72 12.45
C GLN A 267 -3.38 13.39 13.06
N ASN A 268 -3.18 13.24 14.36
CA ASN A 268 -3.74 12.11 15.10
C ASN A 268 -5.25 12.27 15.23
N ALA A 269 -6.04 11.38 14.65
CA ALA A 269 -7.50 11.40 14.64
C ALA A 269 -8.14 10.45 15.66
N THR A 270 -7.34 9.73 16.47
CA THR A 270 -7.85 8.71 17.42
C THR A 270 -8.64 9.30 18.59
N GLY A 271 -8.65 10.61 18.75
CA GLY A 271 -9.45 11.32 19.76
C GLY A 271 -10.83 11.74 19.26
N SER A 272 -11.19 11.49 18.00
CA SER A 272 -12.52 11.85 17.47
C SER A 272 -13.61 11.03 18.15
N LYS A 273 -14.82 11.59 18.20
CA LYS A 273 -15.98 10.93 18.77
C LYS A 273 -16.26 9.60 18.05
N GLU A 274 -16.26 9.64 16.75
CA GLU A 274 -16.51 8.49 15.88
C GLU A 274 -15.49 7.37 16.10
N PHE A 275 -14.21 7.72 16.27
CA PHE A 275 -13.17 6.76 16.58
C PHE A 275 -13.38 6.10 17.93
N LEU A 276 -13.64 6.89 18.98
CA LEU A 276 -13.85 6.39 20.32
C LEU A 276 -15.12 5.51 20.43
N GLU A 277 -16.20 5.89 19.75
CA GLU A 277 -17.42 5.09 19.67
C GLU A 277 -17.14 3.73 19.00
N ALA A 278 -16.40 3.71 17.90
CA ALA A 278 -16.03 2.48 17.19
C ALA A 278 -15.17 1.55 18.05
N MET A 279 -14.16 2.11 18.72
CA MET A 279 -13.29 1.34 19.61
C MET A 279 -14.07 0.77 20.80
N ASN A 280 -14.90 1.59 21.46
CA ASN A 280 -15.70 1.16 22.59
C ASN A 280 -16.69 0.07 22.19
N TRP A 281 -17.37 0.22 21.05
CA TRP A 281 -18.26 -0.83 20.55
C TRP A 281 -17.50 -2.11 20.23
N GLY A 282 -16.43 -2.04 19.46
CA GLY A 282 -15.63 -3.21 19.08
C GLY A 282 -15.08 -3.96 20.29
N MET A 283 -14.55 -3.24 21.28
CA MET A 283 -14.07 -3.84 22.53
C MET A 283 -15.21 -4.45 23.36
N SER A 284 -16.38 -3.82 23.39
CA SER A 284 -17.53 -4.31 24.15
C SER A 284 -17.99 -5.71 23.71
N LEU A 285 -17.82 -6.05 22.42
CA LEU A 285 -18.16 -7.40 21.93
C LEU A 285 -17.23 -8.47 22.50
N MET A 286 -15.97 -8.12 22.76
CA MET A 286 -15.01 -9.00 23.44
C MET A 286 -15.35 -9.12 24.93
N ASP A 287 -15.67 -8.00 25.59
CA ASP A 287 -16.03 -7.98 27.02
C ASP A 287 -17.33 -8.76 27.29
N LYS A 288 -18.27 -8.77 26.35
CA LYS A 288 -19.50 -9.57 26.39
C LYS A 288 -19.27 -11.06 26.12
N GLY A 289 -18.02 -11.47 25.84
CA GLY A 289 -17.67 -12.86 25.62
C GLY A 289 -18.06 -13.42 24.24
N TYR A 290 -18.38 -12.56 23.26
CA TYR A 290 -18.75 -13.01 21.91
C TYR A 290 -17.52 -13.46 21.07
N ALA A 291 -16.35 -13.02 21.45
CA ALA A 291 -15.09 -13.36 20.79
C ALA A 291 -14.19 -14.18 21.72
N LYS A 292 -13.51 -15.17 21.16
CA LYS A 292 -12.44 -15.87 21.87
C LYS A 292 -11.27 -14.92 22.09
N THR A 293 -10.81 -14.80 23.35
CA THR A 293 -9.73 -13.87 23.68
C THR A 293 -8.40 -14.30 23.07
N ARG A 294 -7.51 -13.31 22.82
CA ARG A 294 -6.20 -13.45 22.16
C ARG A 294 -5.32 -14.58 22.71
N ARG A 295 -5.42 -14.92 24.01
CA ARG A 295 -4.62 -15.99 24.64
C ARG A 295 -4.98 -17.39 24.14
N SER A 296 -6.22 -17.61 23.71
CA SER A 296 -6.66 -18.94 23.26
C SER A 296 -6.50 -19.14 21.75
N CYS A 297 -6.29 -18.08 20.96
CA CYS A 297 -6.02 -18.20 19.52
C CYS A 297 -4.54 -18.48 19.19
N MET A 298 -3.60 -18.18 20.10
CA MET A 298 -2.17 -18.46 19.91
C MET A 298 -1.74 -19.89 20.34
N GLY A 299 -2.63 -20.68 20.88
CA GLY A 299 -2.37 -22.05 21.31
C GLY A 299 -2.66 -23.13 20.26
N LEU A 300 -2.90 -22.74 19.00
CA LEU A 300 -3.16 -23.64 17.88
C LEU A 300 -2.17 -23.38 16.74
N VAL A 301 -0.87 -23.39 17.03
CA VAL A 301 0.21 -23.61 16.07
C VAL A 301 1.09 -24.72 16.61
#